data_3e2048583a6b0732bf4a0b0194423e4b
#
_entry.id   3e2048583a6b0732bf4a0b0194423e4b
#
_cell.length_a   1.000
_cell.length_b   1.000
_cell.length_c   1.000
_cell.angle_alpha   90.00
_cell.angle_beta   90.00
_cell.angle_gamma   90.00
#
_symmetry.space_group_name_H-M   'P 1'
#
loop_
_entity.id
_entity.type
_entity.pdbx_description
1 polymer ?
#
loop_
_entity_poly.entity_id
_entity_poly.type
_entity_poly.pdbx_seq_one_letter_code
_entity_poly.pdbx_strand_id
1 'polypeptide(L)'
;MAALVCATPKPPSIVVRANYMHLNYRCPSCLKLERWSSLAIQRDLRDSVKAGRLQWSTQNMETPEGSALADKVGLTTKALVLMEMRGGRMVRFKELKDTWKNLRDSTAFAAYVKYEALLFLKTAR
;
A
#
# COMPACT_ATOMS: atom_id res chain seq x y z
N MET A 1 -24.37 23.76 -23.64
CA MET A 1 -24.18 23.19 -23.32
C MET A 1 -23.57 22.62 -22.82
N ALA A 2 -23.44 22.69 -22.63
CA ALA A 2 -22.90 22.20 -22.02
C ALA A 2 -22.28 21.51 -21.82
N ALA A 3 -22.03 21.44 -21.81
CA ALA A 3 -21.46 20.72 -21.53
C ALA A 3 -20.84 20.00 -21.44
N LEU A 4 -20.55 20.08 -21.57
CA LEU A 4 -19.94 19.30 -21.40
C LEU A 4 -19.20 18.73 -20.95
N VAL A 5 -19.30 18.77 -20.79
CA VAL A 5 -18.73 18.30 -20.31
C VAL A 5 -18.08 17.46 -19.93
N CYS A 6 -17.58 17.64 -19.63
CA CYS A 6 -16.80 16.94 -19.40
C CYS A 6 -16.38 16.05 -19.02
N ALA A 7 -15.95 16.04 -19.08
CA ALA A 7 -15.95 14.64 -18.79
C ALA A 7 -14.61 14.06 -18.45
N THR A 8 -13.94 14.57 -17.46
CA THR A 8 -12.90 13.87 -16.76
C THR A 8 -13.59 12.81 -15.91
N PRO A 9 -13.26 11.51 -16.09
CA PRO A 9 -13.81 10.50 -15.20
C PRO A 9 -13.40 10.82 -13.77
N LYS A 10 -14.34 10.74 -12.86
CA LYS A 10 -14.04 10.90 -11.45
C LYS A 10 -13.08 9.81 -11.02
N PRO A 11 -12.06 10.12 -10.22
CA PRO A 11 -11.24 9.06 -9.64
C PRO A 11 -12.11 8.13 -8.79
N PRO A 12 -11.76 6.86 -8.66
CA PRO A 12 -12.54 5.96 -7.81
C PRO A 12 -12.65 6.53 -6.40
N SER A 13 -13.84 6.46 -5.81
CA SER A 13 -14.06 6.94 -4.44
C SER A 13 -13.35 6.06 -3.42
N ILE A 14 -13.05 4.80 -3.79
CA ILE A 14 -12.35 3.84 -2.95
C ILE A 14 -11.01 3.51 -3.61
N VAL A 15 -9.94 3.71 -2.86
CA VAL A 15 -8.58 3.42 -3.30
C VAL A 15 -7.90 2.60 -2.23
N VAL A 16 -7.21 1.54 -2.62
CA VAL A 16 -6.33 0.79 -1.72
C VAL A 16 -4.93 1.36 -1.85
N ARG A 17 -4.36 1.76 -0.74
CA ARG A 17 -3.00 2.26 -0.68
C ARG A 17 -2.12 1.19 -0.05
N ALA A 18 -1.11 0.74 -0.79
CA ALA A 18 -0.06 -0.11 -0.26
C ALA A 18 1.02 0.83 0.26
N ASN A 19 1.06 1.01 1.56
CA ASN A 19 1.92 2.00 2.21
C ASN A 19 3.03 1.30 2.98
N TYR A 20 4.28 1.49 2.54
CA TYR A 20 5.42 0.97 3.27
C TYR A 20 5.83 1.98 4.32
N MET A 21 5.66 1.61 5.57
CA MET A 21 5.98 2.47 6.70
C MET A 21 7.37 2.13 7.23
N HIS A 22 8.26 3.12 7.24
CA HIS A 22 9.66 2.93 7.56
C HIS A 22 10.12 3.90 8.65
N LEU A 23 11.33 3.65 9.15
CA LEU A 23 12.00 4.52 10.11
C LEU A 23 13.10 5.31 9.40
N ASN A 24 13.72 6.26 10.11
CA ASN A 24 14.86 7.02 9.57
C ASN A 24 15.99 6.09 9.17
N TYR A 25 16.29 5.11 10.01
CA TYR A 25 17.32 4.13 9.71
C TYR A 25 16.79 3.11 8.70
N ARG A 26 17.53 2.96 7.60
CA ARG A 26 17.14 2.07 6.49
C ARG A 26 18.15 0.92 6.41
N CYS A 27 17.93 -0.15 7.18
CA CYS A 27 18.80 -1.33 7.18
C CYS A 27 18.72 -2.08 5.82
N PRO A 28 19.71 -2.96 5.49
CA PRO A 28 19.66 -3.70 4.22
C PRO A 28 18.36 -4.50 4.05
N SER A 29 17.89 -5.18 5.09
CA SER A 29 16.63 -5.91 5.03
C SER A 29 15.43 -4.96 4.86
N CYS A 30 15.49 -3.77 5.45
CA CYS A 30 14.46 -2.75 5.32
C CYS A 30 14.36 -2.28 3.88
N LEU A 31 15.48 -2.00 3.24
CA LEU A 31 15.53 -1.58 1.83
C LEU A 31 15.04 -2.68 0.90
N LYS A 32 15.39 -3.93 1.21
CA LYS A 32 14.95 -5.09 0.45
C LYS A 32 13.44 -5.26 0.56
N LEU A 33 12.89 -5.14 1.76
CA LEU A 33 11.45 -5.21 2.00
C LEU A 33 10.71 -4.14 1.20
N GLU A 34 11.20 -2.92 1.25
CA GLU A 34 10.62 -1.81 0.49
C GLU A 34 10.65 -2.07 -1.01
N ARG A 35 11.82 -2.47 -1.54
CA ARG A 35 11.98 -2.68 -2.98
C ARG A 35 11.09 -3.81 -3.49
N TRP A 36 11.09 -4.93 -2.78
CA TRP A 36 10.28 -6.08 -3.20
C TRP A 36 8.78 -5.79 -3.09
N SER A 37 8.39 -5.05 -2.05
CA SER A 37 6.99 -4.61 -1.91
C SER A 37 6.58 -3.70 -3.06
N SER A 38 7.43 -2.74 -3.40
CA SER A 38 7.18 -1.81 -4.50
C SER A 38 7.01 -2.57 -5.83
N LEU A 39 7.89 -3.54 -6.09
CA LEU A 39 7.82 -4.33 -7.31
C LEU A 39 6.54 -5.16 -7.38
N ALA A 40 6.14 -5.79 -6.28
CA ALA A 40 4.92 -6.59 -6.24
C ALA A 40 3.69 -5.73 -6.52
N ILE A 41 3.67 -4.51 -6.02
CA ILE A 41 2.54 -3.61 -6.25
C ILE A 41 2.60 -2.95 -7.63
N GLN A 42 3.71 -2.31 -7.95
CA GLN A 42 3.78 -1.46 -9.14
C GLN A 42 4.04 -2.22 -10.43
N ARG A 43 4.76 -3.33 -10.37
CA ARG A 43 5.04 -4.16 -11.55
C ARG A 43 3.98 -5.26 -11.72
N ASP A 44 3.75 -6.03 -10.66
CA ASP A 44 2.91 -7.23 -10.76
C ASP A 44 1.42 -6.93 -10.70
N LEU A 45 1.03 -5.78 -10.14
CA LEU A 45 -0.35 -5.32 -10.06
C LEU A 45 -0.56 -4.01 -10.80
N ARG A 46 0.22 -3.78 -11.83
CA ARG A 46 0.19 -2.51 -12.57
C ARG A 46 -1.18 -2.17 -13.16
N ASP A 47 -1.98 -3.16 -13.51
CA ASP A 47 -3.31 -2.90 -14.05
C ASP A 47 -4.21 -2.22 -13.01
N SER A 48 -4.15 -2.67 -11.77
CA SER A 48 -4.90 -2.05 -10.68
C SER A 48 -4.37 -0.65 -10.36
N VAL A 49 -3.05 -0.46 -10.47
CA VAL A 49 -2.43 0.85 -10.27
C VAL A 49 -2.87 1.82 -11.37
N LYS A 50 -2.83 1.39 -12.62
CA LYS A 50 -3.25 2.22 -13.76
C LYS A 50 -4.73 2.58 -13.69
N ALA A 51 -5.55 1.66 -13.19
CA ALA A 51 -6.98 1.89 -13.02
C ALA A 51 -7.30 2.84 -11.86
N GLY A 52 -6.29 3.25 -11.09
CA GLY A 52 -6.49 4.15 -9.96
C GLY A 52 -7.05 3.48 -8.71
N ARG A 53 -7.11 2.15 -8.69
CA ARG A 53 -7.67 1.41 -7.56
C ARG A 53 -6.63 1.04 -6.51
N LEU A 54 -5.36 1.02 -6.91
CA LEU A 54 -4.26 0.65 -6.04
C LEU A 54 -3.16 1.69 -6.17
N GLN A 55 -2.61 2.15 -5.05
CA GLN A 55 -1.51 3.11 -5.02
C GLN A 55 -0.38 2.57 -4.18
N TRP A 56 0.85 2.88 -4.60
CA TRP A 56 2.05 2.64 -3.79
C TRP A 56 2.44 3.94 -3.11
N SER A 57 2.78 3.85 -1.83
CA SER A 57 3.31 5.00 -1.10
C SER A 57 4.28 4.55 0.00
N THR A 58 5.07 5.49 0.47
CA THR A 58 5.95 5.27 1.61
C THR A 58 5.70 6.34 2.65
N GLN A 59 5.91 6.00 3.91
CA GLN A 59 5.67 6.93 5.02
C GLN A 59 6.74 6.73 6.08
N ASN A 60 7.40 7.81 6.48
CA ASN A 60 8.36 7.77 7.58
C ASN A 60 7.60 7.86 8.91
N MET A 61 7.73 6.82 9.74
CA MET A 61 7.02 6.73 11.02
C MET A 61 7.56 7.71 12.06
N GLU A 62 8.68 8.36 11.80
CA GLU A 62 9.30 9.31 12.73
C GLU A 62 8.92 10.75 12.44
N THR A 63 8.12 11.00 11.39
CA THR A 63 7.49 12.30 11.19
C THR A 63 6.21 12.39 12.01
N PRO A 64 5.70 13.60 12.31
CA PRO A 64 4.43 13.72 13.05
C PRO A 64 3.26 12.98 12.37
N GLU A 65 3.13 13.11 11.04
CA GLU A 65 2.06 12.44 10.28
C GLU A 65 2.24 10.92 10.30
N GLY A 66 3.48 10.46 10.09
CA GLY A 66 3.79 9.03 10.08
C GLY A 66 3.63 8.39 11.44
N SER A 67 4.00 9.11 12.50
CA SER A 67 3.83 8.63 13.87
C SER A 67 2.34 8.47 14.22
N ALA A 68 1.53 9.46 13.86
CA ALA A 68 0.09 9.42 14.10
C ALA A 68 -0.56 8.24 13.35
N LEU A 69 -0.14 8.01 12.10
CA LEU A 69 -0.65 6.91 11.30
C LEU A 69 -0.20 5.55 11.86
N ALA A 70 1.05 5.45 12.30
CA ALA A 70 1.57 4.23 12.93
C ALA A 70 0.78 3.87 14.17
N ASP A 71 0.47 4.85 15.00
CA ASP A 71 -0.36 4.63 16.19
C ASP A 71 -1.76 4.13 15.81
N LYS A 72 -2.33 4.72 14.76
CA LYS A 72 -3.68 4.37 14.31
C LYS A 72 -3.77 2.92 13.83
N VAL A 73 -2.72 2.42 13.18
CA VAL A 73 -2.69 1.04 12.68
C VAL A 73 -1.97 0.09 13.62
N GLY A 74 -1.51 0.57 14.76
CA GLY A 74 -0.90 -0.27 15.80
C GLY A 74 0.50 -0.76 15.46
N LEU A 75 1.27 -0.02 14.68
CA LEU A 75 2.63 -0.42 14.31
C LEU A 75 3.65 -0.01 15.37
N THR A 76 4.56 -0.91 15.67
CA THR A 76 5.71 -0.65 16.54
C THR A 76 7.02 -0.68 15.76
N THR A 77 7.01 -1.18 14.52
CA THR A 77 8.19 -1.25 13.66
C THR A 77 7.76 -1.12 12.20
N LYS A 78 8.75 -1.00 11.31
CA LYS A 78 8.49 -0.87 9.86
C LYS A 78 7.68 -2.04 9.34
N ALA A 79 6.77 -1.75 8.42
CA ALA A 79 5.88 -2.76 7.85
C ALA A 79 5.20 -2.25 6.58
N LEU A 80 4.77 -3.20 5.75
CA LEU A 80 3.89 -2.92 4.63
C LEU A 80 2.45 -3.02 5.12
N VAL A 81 1.67 -1.97 4.92
CA VAL A 81 0.27 -1.91 5.36
C VAL A 81 -0.61 -1.60 4.16
N LEU A 82 -1.64 -2.41 3.97
CA LEU A 82 -2.68 -2.12 2.99
C LEU A 82 -3.75 -1.28 3.67
N MET A 83 -4.16 -0.19 3.03
CA MET A 83 -5.12 0.75 3.60
C MET A 83 -6.23 1.02 2.59
N GLU A 84 -7.46 0.81 3.01
CA GLU A 84 -8.62 1.20 2.20
C GLU A 84 -8.95 2.65 2.50
N MET A 85 -8.85 3.49 1.47
CA MET A 85 -9.10 4.93 1.60
C MET A 85 -10.42 5.27 0.92
N ARG A 86 -11.28 5.98 1.62
CA ARG A 86 -12.54 6.48 1.09
C ARG A 86 -12.59 7.98 1.31
N GLY A 87 -12.57 8.74 0.22
CA GLY A 87 -12.62 10.20 0.31
C GLY A 87 -11.51 10.79 1.16
N GLY A 88 -10.30 10.21 1.09
CA GLY A 88 -9.16 10.67 1.86
C GLY A 88 -9.10 10.15 3.29
N ARG A 89 -10.05 9.29 3.70
CA ARG A 89 -10.08 8.70 5.04
C ARG A 89 -9.76 7.22 4.98
N MET A 90 -8.92 6.76 5.92
CA MET A 90 -8.64 5.33 6.06
C MET A 90 -9.79 4.67 6.82
N VAL A 91 -10.46 3.71 6.18
CA VAL A 91 -11.62 3.01 6.77
C VAL A 91 -11.31 1.57 7.13
N ARG A 92 -10.21 1.02 6.61
CA ARG A 92 -9.81 -0.36 6.88
C ARG A 92 -8.33 -0.48 6.58
N PHE A 93 -7.64 -1.34 7.31
CA PHE A 93 -6.21 -1.58 7.06
C PHE A 93 -5.85 -3.02 7.39
N LYS A 94 -4.72 -3.47 6.84
CA LYS A 94 -4.14 -4.77 7.15
C LYS A 94 -2.62 -4.68 7.07
N GLU A 95 -1.94 -5.04 8.15
CA GLU A 95 -0.49 -5.16 8.16
C GLU A 95 -0.11 -6.50 7.54
N LEU A 96 0.80 -6.50 6.57
CA LEU A 96 1.28 -7.73 5.93
C LEU A 96 2.50 -8.25 6.67
N LYS A 97 2.24 -8.98 7.75
CA LYS A 97 3.29 -9.44 8.68
C LYS A 97 4.23 -10.47 8.07
N ASP A 98 3.72 -11.31 7.18
CA ASP A 98 4.51 -12.41 6.63
C ASP A 98 5.50 -11.98 5.55
N THR A 99 5.56 -10.69 5.23
CA THR A 99 6.60 -10.16 4.35
C THR A 99 7.99 -10.48 4.89
N TRP A 100 8.16 -10.38 6.20
CA TRP A 100 9.46 -10.66 6.85
C TRP A 100 9.89 -12.11 6.68
N LYS A 101 8.95 -13.05 6.72
CA LYS A 101 9.23 -14.48 6.53
C LYS A 101 9.74 -14.80 5.14
N ASN A 102 9.34 -14.01 4.16
CA ASN A 102 9.59 -14.28 2.74
C ASN A 102 10.77 -13.49 2.18
N LEU A 103 11.58 -12.85 3.01
CA LEU A 103 12.71 -12.05 2.55
C LEU A 103 13.86 -12.86 1.96
N ARG A 104 13.80 -14.18 2.01
CA ARG A 104 14.80 -15.07 1.41
C ARG A 104 14.38 -15.62 0.04
N ASP A 105 13.13 -15.38 -0.35
CA ASP A 105 12.57 -15.93 -1.59
C ASP A 105 11.71 -14.86 -2.25
N SER A 106 12.27 -14.25 -3.30
CA SER A 106 11.60 -13.14 -3.98
C SER A 106 10.29 -13.57 -4.65
N THR A 107 10.22 -14.80 -5.13
CA THR A 107 9.01 -15.34 -5.76
C THR A 107 7.90 -15.52 -4.71
N ALA A 108 8.24 -16.11 -3.57
CA ALA A 108 7.28 -16.30 -2.48
C ALA A 108 6.83 -14.95 -1.91
N PHE A 109 7.75 -13.99 -1.80
CA PHE A 109 7.43 -12.64 -1.33
C PHE A 109 6.42 -11.96 -2.26
N ALA A 110 6.71 -11.96 -3.54
CA ALA A 110 5.82 -11.34 -4.54
C ALA A 110 4.45 -12.01 -4.56
N ALA A 111 4.42 -13.34 -4.48
CA ALA A 111 3.16 -14.09 -4.46
C ALA A 111 2.33 -13.74 -3.24
N TYR A 112 2.96 -13.63 -2.08
CA TYR A 112 2.27 -13.28 -0.84
C TYR A 112 1.67 -11.87 -0.91
N VAL A 113 2.47 -10.88 -1.29
CA VAL A 113 2.00 -9.49 -1.37
C VAL A 113 0.89 -9.36 -2.41
N LYS A 114 1.08 -9.99 -3.57
CA LYS A 114 0.10 -9.95 -4.65
C LYS A 114 -1.23 -10.58 -4.22
N TYR A 115 -1.17 -11.75 -3.57
CA TYR A 115 -2.37 -12.43 -3.09
C TYR A 115 -3.14 -11.56 -2.09
N GLU A 116 -2.43 -11.03 -1.09
CA GLU A 116 -3.05 -10.21 -0.05
C GLU A 116 -3.63 -8.91 -0.62
N ALA A 117 -2.92 -8.28 -1.54
CA ALA A 117 -3.38 -7.04 -2.16
C ALA A 117 -4.64 -7.28 -3.01
N LEU A 118 -4.65 -8.36 -3.79
CA LEU A 118 -5.82 -8.69 -4.62
C LEU A 118 -7.03 -9.02 -3.75
N LEU A 119 -6.82 -9.77 -2.67
CA LEU A 119 -7.89 -10.09 -1.73
C LEU A 119 -8.43 -8.82 -1.08
N PHE A 120 -7.56 -7.93 -0.67
CA PHE A 120 -7.94 -6.67 -0.05
C PHE A 120 -8.73 -5.78 -1.02
N LEU A 121 -8.29 -5.72 -2.29
CA LEU A 121 -8.99 -4.98 -3.35
C LEU A 121 -10.38 -5.57 -3.59
N LYS A 122 -10.48 -6.90 -3.61
CA LYS A 122 -11.75 -7.59 -3.87
C LYS A 122 -12.78 -7.31 -2.77
N THR A 123 -12.33 -7.16 -1.54
CA THR A 123 -13.20 -6.92 -0.39
C THR A 123 -13.38 -5.43 -0.07
N ALA A 124 -12.71 -4.54 -0.80
CA ALA A 124 -12.88 -3.09 -0.65
C ALA A 124 -14.22 -2.66 -1.24
N ARG A 125 -15.01 -1.93 -0.44
CA ARG A 125 -16.33 -1.48 -0.88
C ARG A 125 -16.64 -0.07 -0.44
#